data_c2e094093af4d0a2c2d5d332f2aad89a
#
_entry.id   c2e094093af4d0a2c2d5d332f2aad89a
#
_cell.length_a   1.000
_cell.length_b   1.000
_cell.length_c   1.000
_cell.angle_alpha   90.00
_cell.angle_beta   90.00
_cell.angle_gamma   90.00
#
_symmetry.space_group_name_H-M   'P 1'
#
loop_
_entity.id
_entity.type
_entity.pdbx_description
1 polymer ?
#
loop_
_entity_poly.entity_id
_entity_poly.type
_entity_poly.pdbx_seq_one_letter_code
_entity_poly.pdbx_strand_id
1 'polypeptide(L)'
;VLGARVRAFAKRTARIKALAHMRARVAPVVAKLGGILAITHGAGITGMSTTLLCEARSVIHAASRRGVNPKCLTTSLLTSTVTQLDPSFRVHASPILRWGRAVGAKRFDLVQLRAPFVAARGKLGRLAHKSWQLVRDPITAVIATASRIGWRTTSPSVFTDRLGHPHDLMNTSPRDLRRAVDRDVEAWLWANLGRTKAARAVRPWIDGWRAESPWLTLTSG
;
A
#
# COMPACT_ATOMS: atom_id res chain seq x y z
N VAL A 1 15.44 6.52 7.88
CA VAL A 1 15.92 5.42 7.00
C VAL A 1 15.11 5.32 5.71
N LEU A 2 13.74 5.22 5.74
CA LEU A 2 12.93 5.08 4.52
C LEU A 2 13.05 6.28 3.57
N GLY A 3 13.01 7.54 4.07
CA GLY A 3 13.18 8.73 3.24
C GLY A 3 14.54 8.81 2.53
N ALA A 4 15.62 8.36 3.19
CA ALA A 4 16.93 8.27 2.54
C ALA A 4 16.92 7.29 1.35
N ARG A 5 16.18 6.17 1.46
CA ARG A 5 16.04 5.19 0.38
C ARG A 5 15.24 5.72 -0.80
N VAL A 6 14.15 6.48 -0.53
CA VAL A 6 13.39 7.14 -1.59
C VAL A 6 14.28 8.12 -2.35
N ARG A 7 15.02 8.97 -1.64
CA ARG A 7 15.97 9.91 -2.26
C ARG A 7 17.11 9.21 -3.02
N ALA A 8 17.65 8.12 -2.47
CA ALA A 8 18.70 7.35 -3.14
C ALA A 8 18.19 6.70 -4.43
N PHE A 9 16.95 6.21 -4.44
CA PHE A 9 16.35 5.67 -5.66
C PHE A 9 16.01 6.77 -6.67
N ALA A 10 15.55 7.95 -6.21
CA ALA A 10 15.30 9.10 -7.07
C ALA A 10 16.53 9.49 -7.92
N LYS A 11 17.73 9.42 -7.35
CA LYS A 11 18.99 9.63 -8.09
C LYS A 11 19.23 8.63 -9.23
N ARG A 12 18.63 7.43 -9.15
CA ARG A 12 18.75 6.37 -10.18
C ARG A 12 17.67 6.49 -11.27
N THR A 13 16.66 7.32 -11.06
CA THR A 13 15.51 7.47 -11.99
C THR A 13 15.94 7.84 -13.40
N ALA A 14 16.94 8.71 -13.57
CA ALA A 14 17.45 9.10 -14.88
C ALA A 14 17.98 7.90 -15.69
N ARG A 15 18.72 6.99 -15.04
CA ARG A 15 19.23 5.76 -15.68
C ARG A 15 18.11 4.81 -16.10
N ILE A 16 17.08 4.67 -15.26
CA ILE A 16 15.93 3.81 -15.57
C ILE A 16 15.10 4.42 -16.71
N LYS A 17 14.96 5.75 -16.76
CA LYS A 17 14.34 6.46 -17.88
C LYS A 17 15.09 6.23 -19.19
N ALA A 18 16.41 6.23 -19.19
CA ALA A 18 17.21 5.92 -20.38
C ALA A 18 16.88 4.51 -20.91
N LEU A 19 16.73 3.51 -20.04
CA LEU A 19 16.26 2.18 -20.43
C LEU A 19 14.85 2.20 -21.05
N ALA A 20 13.96 3.09 -20.57
CA ALA A 20 12.62 3.23 -21.14
C ALA A 20 12.63 3.77 -22.59
N HIS A 21 13.63 4.59 -22.96
CA HIS A 21 13.79 5.03 -24.33
C HIS A 21 14.20 3.89 -25.26
N MET A 22 14.98 2.94 -24.77
CA MET A 22 15.41 1.77 -25.55
C MET A 22 14.31 0.70 -25.62
N ARG A 23 13.66 0.38 -24.49
CA ARG A 23 12.59 -0.63 -24.38
C ARG A 23 11.53 -0.19 -23.39
N ALA A 24 10.39 0.31 -23.88
CA ALA A 24 9.32 0.89 -23.08
C ALA A 24 8.79 -0.03 -21.95
N ARG A 25 8.78 -1.35 -22.18
CA ARG A 25 8.28 -2.34 -21.22
C ARG A 25 9.27 -2.69 -20.09
N VAL A 26 10.55 -2.40 -20.26
CA VAL A 26 11.59 -2.78 -19.29
C VAL A 26 11.61 -1.87 -18.08
N ALA A 27 11.44 -0.56 -18.27
CA ALA A 27 11.51 0.41 -17.18
C ALA A 27 10.44 0.17 -16.07
N PRO A 28 9.16 -0.08 -16.38
CA PRO A 28 8.19 -0.42 -15.35
C PRO A 28 8.54 -1.70 -14.58
N VAL A 29 9.08 -2.71 -15.27
CA VAL A 29 9.52 -3.97 -14.62
C VAL A 29 10.69 -3.71 -13.67
N VAL A 30 11.70 -2.96 -14.11
CA VAL A 30 12.85 -2.57 -13.27
C VAL A 30 12.40 -1.72 -12.08
N ALA A 31 11.49 -0.77 -12.30
CA ALA A 31 10.92 0.06 -11.23
C ALA A 31 10.15 -0.80 -10.21
N LYS A 32 9.39 -1.81 -10.66
CA LYS A 32 8.66 -2.73 -9.78
C LYS A 32 9.61 -3.63 -9.01
N LEU A 33 10.48 -4.35 -9.69
CA LEU A 33 11.32 -5.41 -9.07
C LEU A 33 12.47 -4.82 -8.25
N GLY A 34 13.08 -3.74 -8.70
CA GLY A 34 14.19 -3.10 -8.00
C GLY A 34 13.75 -1.91 -7.14
N GLY A 35 13.02 -0.98 -7.75
CA GLY A 35 12.66 0.29 -7.13
C GLY A 35 11.73 0.15 -5.94
N ILE A 36 10.58 -0.52 -6.13
CA ILE A 36 9.60 -0.69 -5.05
C ILE A 36 10.22 -1.46 -3.89
N LEU A 37 10.97 -2.53 -4.17
CA LEU A 37 11.64 -3.32 -3.12
C LEU A 37 12.63 -2.47 -2.32
N ALA A 38 13.47 -1.69 -2.99
CA ALA A 38 14.48 -0.85 -2.35
C ALA A 38 13.84 0.26 -1.49
N ILE A 39 12.82 0.96 -2.02
CA ILE A 39 12.14 2.06 -1.34
C ILE A 39 11.35 1.57 -0.13
N THR A 40 10.65 0.44 -0.25
CA THR A 40 9.73 -0.08 0.78
C THR A 40 10.38 -1.03 1.77
N HIS A 41 11.70 -1.30 1.64
CA HIS A 41 12.40 -2.14 2.59
C HIS A 41 12.36 -1.53 4.00
N GLY A 42 11.88 -2.29 4.97
CA GLY A 42 11.66 -1.83 6.34
C GLY A 42 10.24 -1.32 6.63
N ALA A 43 9.44 -0.99 5.60
CA ALA A 43 8.05 -0.55 5.78
C ALA A 43 7.18 -1.60 6.49
N GLY A 44 7.55 -2.88 6.44
CA GLY A 44 6.84 -3.96 7.17
C GLY A 44 6.97 -3.88 8.70
N ILE A 45 7.88 -3.05 9.23
CA ILE A 45 8.09 -2.87 10.67
C ILE A 45 7.59 -1.49 11.13
N THR A 46 7.93 -0.45 10.36
CA THR A 46 7.68 0.94 10.76
C THR A 46 6.51 1.58 10.01
N GLY A 47 5.90 0.85 9.06
CA GLY A 47 4.95 1.47 8.14
C GLY A 47 5.60 2.56 7.27
N MET A 48 4.78 3.35 6.58
CA MET A 48 5.22 4.48 5.79
C MET A 48 4.21 5.63 5.90
N SER A 49 4.67 6.83 6.21
CA SER A 49 3.82 8.02 6.30
C SER A 49 3.18 8.37 4.96
N THR A 50 2.08 9.10 4.97
CA THR A 50 1.38 9.52 3.74
C THR A 50 2.28 10.37 2.85
N THR A 51 3.01 11.33 3.42
CA THR A 51 3.93 12.20 2.67
C THR A 51 5.01 11.38 1.96
N LEU A 52 5.66 10.46 2.70
CA LEU A 52 6.72 9.62 2.13
C LEU A 52 6.18 8.63 1.09
N LEU A 53 4.94 8.14 1.27
CA LEU A 53 4.28 7.29 0.27
C LEU A 53 3.99 8.07 -1.01
N CYS A 54 3.52 9.32 -0.92
CA CYS A 54 3.31 10.18 -2.09
C CYS A 54 4.63 10.44 -2.84
N GLU A 55 5.72 10.71 -2.12
CA GLU A 55 7.06 10.86 -2.71
C GLU A 55 7.51 9.56 -3.41
N ALA A 56 7.37 8.41 -2.74
CA ALA A 56 7.71 7.11 -3.32
C ALA A 56 6.92 6.81 -4.61
N ARG A 57 5.62 7.11 -4.62
CA ARG A 57 4.75 6.95 -5.80
C ARG A 57 5.21 7.84 -6.95
N SER A 58 5.54 9.10 -6.66
CA SER A 58 6.04 10.04 -7.67
C SER A 58 7.36 9.56 -8.29
N VAL A 59 8.28 9.06 -7.47
CA VAL A 59 9.59 8.56 -7.93
C VAL A 59 9.43 7.29 -8.77
N ILE A 60 8.58 6.34 -8.36
CA ILE A 60 8.31 5.13 -9.14
C ILE A 60 7.63 5.47 -10.47
N HIS A 61 6.65 6.38 -10.46
CA HIS A 61 6.02 6.85 -11.69
C HIS A 61 7.05 7.48 -12.63
N ALA A 62 7.89 8.39 -12.12
CA ALA A 62 8.92 9.04 -12.91
C ALA A 62 9.94 8.05 -13.49
N ALA A 63 10.24 6.95 -12.79
CA ALA A 63 11.13 5.89 -13.27
C ALA A 63 10.49 4.99 -14.35
N SER A 64 9.17 4.81 -14.32
CA SER A 64 8.46 3.81 -15.10
C SER A 64 7.96 4.30 -16.45
N ARG A 65 7.89 5.61 -16.69
CA ARG A 65 7.28 6.19 -17.90
C ARG A 65 8.22 7.07 -18.72
N ARG A 66 7.96 7.08 -20.05
CA ARG A 66 8.50 8.06 -20.99
C ARG A 66 7.71 9.36 -20.87
N GLY A 67 8.38 10.49 -20.64
CA GLY A 67 7.83 11.84 -20.81
C GLY A 67 6.72 12.22 -19.81
N VAL A 68 5.98 13.20 -20.12
CA VAL A 68 4.81 13.87 -19.53
C VAL A 68 4.44 13.56 -18.08
N ASN A 69 4.42 14.61 -17.25
CA ASN A 69 3.82 14.57 -15.91
C ASN A 69 2.34 14.16 -16.02
N PRO A 70 1.89 13.11 -15.34
CA PRO A 70 0.51 12.70 -15.41
C PRO A 70 -0.36 13.72 -14.71
N LYS A 71 -1.50 14.04 -15.29
CA LYS A 71 -2.54 14.84 -14.61
C LYS A 71 -3.02 14.15 -13.33
N CYS A 72 -2.97 12.81 -13.29
CA CYS A 72 -3.32 12.00 -12.13
C CYS A 72 -2.33 10.85 -11.93
N LEU A 73 -1.55 10.91 -10.85
CA LEU A 73 -0.56 9.90 -10.49
C LEU A 73 -1.19 8.52 -10.22
N THR A 74 -2.32 8.49 -9.52
CA THR A 74 -3.01 7.25 -9.15
C THR A 74 -3.49 6.51 -10.38
N THR A 75 -4.23 7.18 -11.27
CA THR A 75 -4.68 6.58 -12.54
C THR A 75 -3.50 6.03 -13.30
N SER A 76 -2.43 6.80 -13.44
CA SER A 76 -1.24 6.41 -14.19
C SER A 76 -0.54 5.17 -13.65
N LEU A 77 -0.49 4.98 -12.33
CA LEU A 77 0.12 3.81 -11.71
C LEU A 77 -0.80 2.58 -11.76
N LEU A 78 -2.12 2.77 -11.57
CA LEU A 78 -3.09 1.67 -11.59
C LEU A 78 -3.36 1.13 -12.99
N THR A 79 -3.35 1.99 -14.02
CA THR A 79 -3.53 1.58 -15.43
C THR A 79 -2.23 1.15 -16.11
N SER A 80 -1.15 0.98 -15.35
CA SER A 80 0.12 0.48 -15.89
C SER A 80 -0.02 -0.95 -16.39
N THR A 81 0.66 -1.29 -17.48
CA THR A 81 0.76 -2.67 -17.99
C THR A 81 1.44 -3.62 -17.02
N VAL A 82 2.16 -3.11 -16.04
CA VAL A 82 2.76 -3.89 -14.95
C VAL A 82 1.84 -3.81 -13.74
N THR A 83 1.20 -4.93 -13.42
CA THR A 83 0.30 -5.06 -12.27
C THR A 83 1.01 -4.67 -10.97
N GLN A 84 0.30 -3.97 -10.07
CA GLN A 84 0.82 -3.53 -8.77
C GLN A 84 2.11 -2.68 -8.85
N LEU A 85 2.22 -1.82 -9.86
CA LEU A 85 3.34 -0.87 -9.98
C LEU A 85 3.26 0.24 -8.91
N ASP A 86 2.09 0.47 -8.30
CA ASP A 86 1.94 1.43 -7.22
C ASP A 86 2.59 0.88 -5.93
N PRO A 87 3.57 1.57 -5.33
CA PRO A 87 4.20 1.11 -4.09
C PRO A 87 3.22 1.00 -2.91
N SER A 88 2.02 1.60 -3.00
CA SER A 88 0.97 1.49 -1.99
C SER A 88 0.59 0.03 -1.70
N PHE A 89 0.54 -0.84 -2.72
CA PHE A 89 0.24 -2.27 -2.51
C PHE A 89 1.23 -2.91 -1.54
N ARG A 90 2.53 -2.69 -1.76
CA ARG A 90 3.55 -3.27 -0.90
C ARG A 90 3.64 -2.61 0.48
N VAL A 91 3.51 -1.29 0.53
CA VAL A 91 3.59 -0.52 1.78
C VAL A 91 2.48 -0.91 2.75
N HIS A 92 1.24 -1.12 2.27
CA HIS A 92 0.13 -1.52 3.12
C HIS A 92 0.14 -3.03 3.43
N ALA A 93 0.48 -3.87 2.45
CA ALA A 93 0.52 -5.31 2.66
C ALA A 93 1.65 -5.74 3.62
N SER A 94 2.83 -5.11 3.55
CA SER A 94 4.00 -5.57 4.29
C SER A 94 3.81 -5.59 5.82
N PRO A 95 3.29 -4.55 6.50
CA PRO A 95 3.05 -4.58 7.94
C PRO A 95 2.02 -5.64 8.33
N ILE A 96 0.89 -5.71 7.61
CA ILE A 96 -0.21 -6.62 7.92
C ILE A 96 0.21 -8.08 7.73
N LEU A 97 0.86 -8.41 6.60
CA LEU A 97 1.34 -9.77 6.33
C LEU A 97 2.47 -10.18 7.28
N ARG A 98 3.36 -9.26 7.65
CA ARG A 98 4.44 -9.56 8.58
C ARG A 98 3.89 -9.82 9.97
N TRP A 99 2.92 -9.02 10.41
CA TRP A 99 2.20 -9.23 11.66
C TRP A 99 1.44 -10.56 11.65
N GLY A 100 0.67 -10.84 10.59
CA GLY A 100 -0.07 -12.10 10.44
C GLY A 100 0.85 -13.32 10.49
N ARG A 101 2.01 -13.28 9.82
CA ARG A 101 3.01 -14.36 9.89
C ARG A 101 3.57 -14.56 11.30
N ALA A 102 3.83 -13.47 12.02
CA ALA A 102 4.38 -13.55 13.36
C ALA A 102 3.35 -14.10 14.37
N VAL A 103 2.07 -13.71 14.23
CA VAL A 103 0.94 -14.24 15.02
C VAL A 103 0.70 -15.70 14.67
N GLY A 104 0.56 -16.06 13.39
CA GLY A 104 0.35 -17.44 12.96
C GLY A 104 1.49 -18.39 13.33
N ALA A 105 2.74 -17.90 13.34
CA ALA A 105 3.90 -18.63 13.82
C ALA A 105 4.04 -18.64 15.36
N LYS A 106 3.06 -18.13 16.10
CA LYS A 106 3.05 -18.05 17.58
C LYS A 106 4.30 -17.42 18.18
N ARG A 107 4.88 -16.43 17.47
CA ARG A 107 6.11 -15.73 17.92
C ARG A 107 5.88 -14.79 19.10
N PHE A 108 4.61 -14.53 19.43
CA PHE A 108 4.19 -13.65 20.50
C PHE A 108 3.21 -14.35 21.43
N ASP A 109 3.31 -14.06 22.70
CA ASP A 109 2.23 -14.33 23.65
C ASP A 109 1.10 -13.31 23.43
N LEU A 110 -0.01 -13.76 22.86
CA LEU A 110 -1.14 -12.91 22.53
C LEU A 110 -1.83 -12.33 23.79
N VAL A 111 -1.71 -13.00 24.93
CA VAL A 111 -2.27 -12.50 26.20
C VAL A 111 -1.49 -11.27 26.64
N GLN A 112 -0.16 -11.34 26.62
CA GLN A 112 0.70 -10.21 26.97
C GLN A 112 0.60 -9.05 25.97
N LEU A 113 0.33 -9.34 24.69
CA LEU A 113 0.16 -8.31 23.67
C LEU A 113 -1.17 -7.57 23.74
N ARG A 114 -2.18 -8.11 24.41
CA ARG A 114 -3.54 -7.54 24.41
C ARG A 114 -3.58 -6.12 24.97
N ALA A 115 -2.98 -5.90 26.13
CA ALA A 115 -2.98 -4.58 26.77
C ALA A 115 -2.22 -3.51 25.95
N PRO A 116 -0.96 -3.74 25.51
CA PRO A 116 -0.27 -2.75 24.68
C PRO A 116 -0.95 -2.52 23.32
N PHE A 117 -1.60 -3.54 22.73
CA PHE A 117 -2.35 -3.39 21.49
C PHE A 117 -3.58 -2.49 21.65
N VAL A 118 -4.36 -2.67 22.72
CA VAL A 118 -5.53 -1.83 23.03
C VAL A 118 -5.08 -0.39 23.30
N ALA A 119 -4.02 -0.20 24.08
CA ALA A 119 -3.46 1.13 24.38
C ALA A 119 -2.99 1.84 23.09
N ALA A 120 -2.28 1.14 22.21
CA ALA A 120 -1.82 1.68 20.92
C ALA A 120 -3.01 2.08 20.02
N ARG A 121 -4.05 1.23 19.93
CA ARG A 121 -5.28 1.51 19.19
C ARG A 121 -6.00 2.75 19.72
N GLY A 122 -6.16 2.87 21.02
CA GLY A 122 -6.79 4.03 21.66
C GLY A 122 -6.01 5.32 21.41
N LYS A 123 -4.68 5.27 21.48
CA LYS A 123 -3.81 6.42 21.18
C LYS A 123 -3.90 6.86 19.72
N LEU A 124 -3.85 5.92 18.79
CA LEU A 124 -3.94 6.20 17.35
C LEU A 124 -5.33 6.69 16.95
N GLY A 125 -6.41 6.17 17.56
CA GLY A 125 -7.78 6.61 17.31
C GLY A 125 -8.02 8.06 17.72
N ARG A 126 -7.52 8.47 18.89
CA ARG A 126 -7.65 9.85 19.40
C ARG A 126 -6.90 10.87 18.55
N LEU A 127 -5.79 10.49 17.92
CA LEU A 127 -4.92 11.34 17.14
C LEU A 127 -4.83 10.91 15.67
N ALA A 128 -5.97 10.53 15.09
CA ALA A 128 -6.03 9.97 13.73
C ALA A 128 -5.34 10.85 12.66
N HIS A 129 -5.48 12.19 12.77
CA HIS A 129 -4.85 13.14 11.86
C HIS A 129 -3.32 13.20 11.97
N LYS A 130 -2.76 12.75 13.10
CA LYS A 130 -1.31 12.68 13.38
C LYS A 130 -0.80 11.25 13.58
N SER A 131 -1.59 10.25 13.21
CA SER A 131 -1.30 8.84 13.49
C SER A 131 0.12 8.42 13.11
N TRP A 132 0.65 8.90 11.98
CA TRP A 132 2.00 8.56 11.53
C TRP A 132 3.14 9.17 12.36
N GLN A 133 2.87 10.22 13.12
CA GLN A 133 3.85 10.77 14.07
C GLN A 133 3.96 9.90 15.33
N LEU A 134 2.96 9.08 15.59
CA LEU A 134 2.88 8.17 16.74
C LEU A 134 3.40 6.76 16.45
N VAL A 135 3.68 6.45 15.19
CA VAL A 135 4.21 5.14 14.80
C VAL A 135 5.67 5.03 15.23
N ARG A 136 5.93 4.15 16.21
CA ARG A 136 7.27 3.92 16.80
C ARG A 136 7.68 2.45 16.82
N ASP A 137 6.72 1.54 16.68
CA ASP A 137 6.89 0.11 16.84
C ASP A 137 5.98 -0.68 15.86
N PRO A 138 6.14 -1.99 15.71
CA PRO A 138 5.33 -2.80 14.79
C PRO A 138 3.84 -2.82 15.11
N ILE A 139 3.43 -2.68 16.38
CA ILE A 139 2.01 -2.65 16.78
C ILE A 139 1.36 -1.38 16.23
N THR A 140 1.96 -0.22 16.51
CA THR A 140 1.44 1.06 16.00
C THR A 140 1.51 1.13 14.48
N ALA A 141 2.52 0.52 13.85
CA ALA A 141 2.66 0.47 12.40
C ALA A 141 1.55 -0.36 11.73
N VAL A 142 1.24 -1.54 12.25
CA VAL A 142 0.19 -2.38 11.68
C VAL A 142 -1.20 -1.77 11.87
N ILE A 143 -1.49 -1.21 13.05
CA ILE A 143 -2.77 -0.54 13.32
C ILE A 143 -2.96 0.68 12.42
N ALA A 144 -1.97 1.55 12.32
CA ALA A 144 -2.03 2.74 11.45
C ALA A 144 -2.17 2.37 9.97
N THR A 145 -1.49 1.31 9.52
CA THR A 145 -1.57 0.81 8.15
C THR A 145 -2.95 0.22 7.84
N ALA A 146 -3.46 -0.65 8.70
CA ALA A 146 -4.78 -1.26 8.59
C ALA A 146 -5.88 -0.19 8.55
N SER A 147 -5.86 0.74 9.49
CA SER A 147 -6.81 1.84 9.56
C SER A 147 -6.82 2.71 8.29
N ARG A 148 -5.65 2.92 7.64
CA ARG A 148 -5.56 3.71 6.40
C ARG A 148 -6.36 3.11 5.25
N ILE A 149 -6.41 1.78 5.14
CA ILE A 149 -7.17 1.08 4.10
C ILE A 149 -8.59 0.70 4.53
N GLY A 150 -9.04 1.21 5.69
CA GLY A 150 -10.38 1.01 6.20
C GLY A 150 -10.58 -0.28 7.01
N TRP A 151 -9.50 -0.95 7.40
CA TRP A 151 -9.56 -2.13 8.26
C TRP A 151 -9.68 -1.74 9.72
N ARG A 152 -10.42 -2.56 10.49
CA ARG A 152 -10.50 -2.45 11.95
C ARG A 152 -9.65 -3.55 12.59
N THR A 153 -8.81 -3.14 13.52
CA THR A 153 -7.96 -4.05 14.30
C THR A 153 -8.63 -4.31 15.65
N THR A 154 -9.42 -5.36 15.74
CA THR A 154 -10.23 -5.67 16.94
C THR A 154 -9.37 -6.21 18.07
N SER A 155 -8.45 -7.10 17.74
CA SER A 155 -7.49 -7.71 18.66
C SER A 155 -6.13 -7.91 17.96
N PRO A 156 -5.07 -8.35 18.67
CA PRO A 156 -3.80 -8.68 18.03
C PRO A 156 -3.90 -9.77 16.96
N SER A 157 -4.88 -10.67 17.05
CA SER A 157 -5.06 -11.81 16.14
C SER A 157 -6.25 -11.68 15.20
N VAL A 158 -7.17 -10.71 15.40
CA VAL A 158 -8.37 -10.59 14.56
C VAL A 158 -8.45 -9.20 13.97
N PHE A 159 -8.44 -9.15 12.65
CA PHE A 159 -8.63 -7.93 11.88
C PHE A 159 -9.89 -8.05 11.04
N THR A 160 -10.63 -6.97 10.90
CA THR A 160 -11.84 -6.91 10.07
C THR A 160 -11.57 -6.04 8.87
N ASP A 161 -11.80 -6.56 7.67
CA ASP A 161 -11.58 -5.84 6.42
C ASP A 161 -12.62 -4.74 6.18
N ARG A 162 -12.48 -4.02 5.07
CA ARG A 162 -13.39 -2.93 4.70
C ARG A 162 -14.83 -3.40 4.45
N LEU A 163 -15.02 -4.65 4.06
CA LEU A 163 -16.34 -5.25 3.81
C LEU A 163 -16.98 -5.81 5.08
N GLY A 164 -16.26 -5.82 6.21
CA GLY A 164 -16.74 -6.36 7.48
C GLY A 164 -16.37 -7.82 7.72
N HIS A 165 -15.59 -8.45 6.83
CA HIS A 165 -15.16 -9.84 7.02
C HIS A 165 -14.03 -9.91 8.06
N PRO A 166 -14.17 -10.77 9.10
CA PRO A 166 -13.10 -11.01 10.05
C PRO A 166 -12.02 -11.91 9.47
N HIS A 167 -10.77 -11.55 9.68
CA HIS A 167 -9.59 -12.34 9.37
C HIS A 167 -8.91 -12.74 10.67
N ASP A 168 -9.01 -14.02 11.03
CA ASP A 168 -8.23 -14.60 12.12
C ASP A 168 -6.82 -14.90 11.63
N LEU A 169 -5.86 -14.09 12.05
CA LEU A 169 -4.46 -14.18 11.61
C LEU A 169 -3.75 -15.46 12.05
N MET A 170 -4.35 -16.21 12.99
CA MET A 170 -3.86 -17.54 13.40
C MET A 170 -4.15 -18.59 12.32
N ASN A 171 -5.31 -18.46 11.66
CA ASN A 171 -5.86 -19.48 10.77
C ASN A 171 -5.94 -19.02 9.31
N THR A 172 -5.93 -17.70 9.05
CA THR A 172 -6.00 -17.17 7.68
C THR A 172 -4.69 -17.43 6.92
N SER A 173 -4.80 -18.01 5.73
CA SER A 173 -3.62 -18.24 4.90
C SER A 173 -2.95 -16.92 4.50
N PRO A 174 -1.61 -16.85 4.40
CA PRO A 174 -0.92 -15.64 3.96
C PRO A 174 -1.33 -15.17 2.55
N ARG A 175 -1.78 -16.09 1.70
CA ARG A 175 -2.26 -15.82 0.35
C ARG A 175 -3.61 -15.11 0.38
N ASP A 176 -4.55 -15.58 1.20
CA ASP A 176 -5.88 -15.00 1.30
C ASP A 176 -5.85 -13.65 2.01
N LEU A 177 -5.05 -13.55 3.07
CA LEU A 177 -4.78 -12.27 3.73
C LEU A 177 -4.17 -11.26 2.73
N ARG A 178 -3.25 -11.69 1.88
CA ARG A 178 -2.66 -10.82 0.85
C ARG A 178 -3.70 -10.36 -0.16
N ARG A 179 -4.57 -11.26 -0.64
CA ARG A 179 -5.64 -10.91 -1.59
C ARG A 179 -6.61 -9.91 -1.00
N ALA A 180 -7.04 -10.11 0.26
CA ALA A 180 -7.93 -9.17 0.93
C ALA A 180 -7.29 -7.78 1.09
N VAL A 181 -6.02 -7.72 1.49
CA VAL A 181 -5.29 -6.46 1.60
C VAL A 181 -5.15 -5.78 0.24
N ASP A 182 -4.75 -6.49 -0.82
CA ASP A 182 -4.55 -5.90 -2.15
C ASP A 182 -5.87 -5.35 -2.72
N ARG A 183 -6.99 -6.07 -2.55
CA ARG A 183 -8.34 -5.60 -2.91
C ARG A 183 -8.67 -4.27 -2.21
N ASP A 184 -8.44 -4.21 -0.91
CA ASP A 184 -8.82 -3.03 -0.12
C ASP A 184 -7.85 -1.86 -0.31
N VAL A 185 -6.57 -2.11 -0.62
CA VAL A 185 -5.63 -1.09 -1.08
C VAL A 185 -6.06 -0.49 -2.41
N GLU A 186 -6.49 -1.33 -3.34
CA GLU A 186 -7.02 -0.86 -4.63
C GLU A 186 -8.26 0.00 -4.43
N ALA A 187 -9.24 -0.47 -3.65
CA ALA A 187 -10.44 0.30 -3.32
C ALA A 187 -10.12 1.62 -2.62
N TRP A 188 -9.12 1.64 -1.73
CA TRP A 188 -8.64 2.86 -1.08
C TRP A 188 -8.00 3.83 -2.08
N LEU A 189 -7.21 3.34 -3.02
CA LEU A 189 -6.60 4.16 -4.08
C LEU A 189 -7.68 4.80 -4.96
N TRP A 190 -8.68 4.03 -5.39
CA TRP A 190 -9.81 4.54 -6.17
C TRP A 190 -10.66 5.55 -5.39
N ALA A 191 -10.95 5.29 -4.13
CA ALA A 191 -11.72 6.23 -3.28
C ALA A 191 -10.99 7.58 -3.08
N ASN A 192 -9.65 7.56 -3.04
CA ASN A 192 -8.86 8.79 -2.90
C ASN A 192 -8.70 9.56 -4.23
N LEU A 193 -8.95 8.95 -5.38
CA LEU A 193 -8.98 9.62 -6.68
C LEU A 193 -9.99 10.78 -6.70
N GLY A 194 -11.19 10.57 -6.18
CA GLY A 194 -12.27 11.56 -6.19
C GLY A 194 -12.02 12.81 -5.35
N ARG A 195 -10.92 12.90 -4.60
CA ARG A 195 -10.62 14.04 -3.73
C ARG A 195 -9.92 15.20 -4.44
N THR A 196 -9.38 15.00 -5.65
CA THR A 196 -8.73 16.06 -6.43
C THR A 196 -9.62 16.54 -7.59
N LYS A 197 -9.56 17.84 -7.93
CA LYS A 197 -10.32 18.41 -9.07
C LYS A 197 -10.05 17.66 -10.38
N ALA A 198 -8.78 17.35 -10.66
CA ALA A 198 -8.38 16.63 -11.86
C ALA A 198 -8.93 15.19 -11.91
N ALA A 199 -9.09 14.55 -10.76
CA ALA A 199 -9.61 13.20 -10.67
C ALA A 199 -11.14 13.14 -10.84
N ARG A 200 -11.87 14.19 -10.44
CA ARG A 200 -13.32 14.26 -10.67
C ARG A 200 -13.67 14.30 -12.16
N ALA A 201 -12.87 14.98 -12.97
CA ALA A 201 -13.06 15.04 -14.42
C ALA A 201 -12.80 13.69 -15.12
N VAL A 202 -11.96 12.83 -14.54
CA VAL A 202 -11.59 11.51 -15.12
C VAL A 202 -12.46 10.38 -14.58
N ARG A 203 -13.18 10.59 -13.47
CA ARG A 203 -13.96 9.56 -12.78
C ARG A 203 -15.02 8.89 -13.67
N PRO A 204 -15.84 9.60 -14.48
CA PRO A 204 -16.82 8.96 -15.35
C PRO A 204 -16.20 7.99 -16.35
N TRP A 205 -15.02 8.33 -16.90
CA TRP A 205 -14.27 7.49 -17.83
C TRP A 205 -13.73 6.22 -17.14
N ILE A 206 -13.30 6.35 -15.88
CA ILE A 206 -12.78 5.23 -15.09
C ILE A 206 -13.93 4.29 -14.69
N ASP A 207 -15.06 4.82 -14.30
CA ASP A 207 -16.23 4.02 -13.90
C ASP A 207 -16.78 3.26 -15.13
N GLY A 208 -16.84 3.88 -16.31
CA GLY A 208 -17.16 3.21 -17.58
C GLY A 208 -16.16 2.13 -17.95
N TRP A 209 -14.86 2.44 -17.89
CA TRP A 209 -13.81 1.47 -18.19
C TRP A 209 -13.78 0.27 -17.21
N ARG A 210 -14.09 0.47 -15.92
CA ARG A 210 -14.25 -0.61 -14.94
C ARG A 210 -15.43 -1.51 -15.25
N ALA A 211 -16.55 -0.94 -15.72
CA ALA A 211 -17.73 -1.70 -16.11
C ALA A 211 -17.48 -2.56 -17.37
N GLU A 212 -16.66 -2.06 -18.29
CA GLU A 212 -16.36 -2.72 -19.57
C GLU A 212 -15.15 -3.67 -19.52
N SER A 213 -14.34 -3.65 -18.46
CA SER A 213 -13.11 -4.44 -18.37
C SER A 213 -13.33 -5.77 -17.65
N PRO A 214 -13.38 -6.90 -18.38
CA PRO A 214 -13.64 -8.24 -17.81
C PRO A 214 -12.62 -8.68 -16.75
N TRP A 215 -11.41 -8.14 -16.79
CA TRP A 215 -10.33 -8.45 -15.85
C TRP A 215 -10.56 -7.96 -14.42
N LEU A 216 -11.45 -6.98 -14.24
CA LEU A 216 -11.79 -6.44 -12.94
C LEU A 216 -12.90 -7.24 -12.24
N THR A 217 -13.63 -8.06 -12.99
CA THR A 217 -14.66 -8.97 -12.47
C THR A 217 -14.08 -10.31 -12.01
N LEU A 218 -12.87 -10.69 -12.45
CA LEU A 218 -12.21 -11.93 -12.05
C LEU A 218 -11.62 -11.94 -10.63
N THR A 219 -11.71 -10.82 -9.90
CA THR A 219 -11.27 -10.73 -8.48
C THR A 219 -12.41 -10.87 -7.48
N SER A 220 -13.65 -11.08 -7.94
CA SER A 220 -14.85 -11.23 -7.12
C SER A 220 -15.45 -12.64 -7.14
N GLY A 221 -14.68 -13.63 -7.57
CA GLY A 221 -15.01 -15.07 -7.47
C GLY A 221 -14.13 -15.77 -6.46
#